data_6b19b73edf78b43153fee4d7835e01ba
#
_entry.id   6b19b73edf78b43153fee4d7835e01ba
#
_cell.length_a   1.000
_cell.length_b   1.000
_cell.length_c   1.000
_cell.angle_alpha   90.00
_cell.angle_beta   90.00
_cell.angle_gamma   90.00
#
_symmetry.space_group_name_H-M   'P 1'
#
loop_
_entity.id
_entity.type
_entity.pdbx_description
1 polymer ?
#
loop_
_entity_poly.entity_id
_entity_poly.type
_entity_poly.pdbx_seq_one_letter_code
_entity_poly.pdbx_strand_id
1 'polypeptide(L)'
;EKTPLSAVACQHIVCNVLKNNNLPEGIFSLVLGDAAIGQRLATDTRVPLVSATGSTRMGRKVGETVASRMGKSLLELGGNNAIIIT
;
A
#
# COMPACT_ATOMS: atom_id res chain seq x y z
N GLU A 1 -9.63 -0.16 1.07
CA GLU A 1 -10.96 -0.57 1.56
C GLU A 1 -12.12 0.06 0.78
N LYS A 2 -11.91 1.25 0.21
CA LYS A 2 -12.98 1.99 -0.48
C LYS A 2 -13.15 1.62 -1.96
N THR A 3 -12.14 1.04 -2.58
CA THR A 3 -12.14 0.71 -4.01
C THR A 3 -11.69 -0.72 -4.28
N PRO A 4 -12.30 -1.74 -3.63
CA PRO A 4 -11.83 -3.11 -3.72
C PRO A 4 -11.96 -3.70 -5.12
N LEU A 5 -12.98 -3.32 -5.89
CA LEU A 5 -13.19 -3.85 -7.24
C LEU A 5 -12.08 -3.42 -8.21
N SER A 6 -11.59 -2.19 -8.13
CA SER A 6 -10.45 -1.73 -8.94
C SER A 6 -9.18 -2.50 -8.60
N ALA A 7 -8.95 -2.77 -7.31
CA ALA A 7 -7.81 -3.56 -6.85
C ALA A 7 -7.88 -5.01 -7.36
N VAL A 8 -9.07 -5.62 -7.33
CA VAL A 8 -9.29 -6.97 -7.88
C VAL A 8 -9.04 -6.99 -9.40
N ALA A 9 -9.51 -5.99 -10.14
CA ALA A 9 -9.27 -5.89 -11.58
C ALA A 9 -7.77 -5.80 -11.88
N CYS A 10 -7.02 -4.96 -11.15
CA CYS A 10 -5.56 -4.87 -11.28
C CYS A 10 -4.89 -6.22 -10.98
N GLN A 11 -5.31 -6.92 -9.93
CA GLN A 11 -4.76 -8.24 -9.59
C GLN A 11 -5.00 -9.25 -10.71
N HIS A 12 -6.17 -9.24 -11.36
CA HIS A 12 -6.45 -10.10 -12.51
C HIS A 12 -5.49 -9.83 -13.68
N ILE A 13 -5.23 -8.57 -13.99
CA ILE A 13 -4.29 -8.19 -15.05
C ILE A 13 -2.89 -8.72 -14.71
N VAL A 14 -2.43 -8.50 -13.48
CA VAL A 14 -1.11 -8.97 -13.04
C VAL A 14 -1.01 -10.50 -13.11
N CYS A 15 -2.03 -11.22 -12.64
CA CYS A 15 -2.04 -12.68 -12.70
C CYS A 15 -1.94 -13.19 -14.14
N ASN A 16 -2.63 -12.56 -15.09
CA ASN A 16 -2.53 -12.92 -16.50
C ASN A 16 -1.11 -12.66 -17.05
N VAL A 17 -0.49 -11.55 -16.71
CA VAL A 17 0.89 -11.26 -17.11
C VAL A 17 1.86 -12.28 -16.54
N LEU A 18 1.76 -12.59 -15.26
CA LEU A 18 2.61 -13.60 -14.62
C LEU A 18 2.47 -14.97 -15.30
N LYS A 19 1.23 -15.40 -15.54
CA LYS A 19 0.95 -16.66 -16.20
C LYS A 19 1.50 -16.72 -17.63
N ASN A 20 1.29 -15.66 -18.42
CA ASN A 20 1.75 -15.57 -19.81
C ASN A 20 3.28 -15.55 -19.94
N ASN A 21 3.99 -15.16 -18.87
CA ASN A 21 5.45 -15.12 -18.82
C ASN A 21 6.07 -16.26 -18.01
N ASN A 22 5.30 -17.26 -17.62
CA ASN A 22 5.73 -18.39 -16.80
C ASN A 22 6.42 -17.97 -15.50
N LEU A 23 5.93 -16.90 -14.89
CA LEU A 23 6.43 -16.38 -13.60
C LEU A 23 5.64 -16.99 -12.43
N PRO A 24 6.29 -17.14 -11.26
CA PRO A 24 5.62 -17.70 -10.08
C PRO A 24 4.42 -16.87 -9.64
N GLU A 25 3.37 -17.55 -9.18
CA GLU A 25 2.28 -16.91 -8.46
C GLU A 25 2.79 -16.29 -7.14
N GLY A 26 2.14 -15.23 -6.68
CA GLY A 26 2.47 -14.61 -5.39
C GLY A 26 3.60 -13.57 -5.42
N ILE A 27 4.24 -13.31 -6.57
CA ILE A 27 5.16 -12.17 -6.72
C ILE A 27 4.42 -10.86 -6.45
N PHE A 28 3.17 -10.79 -6.87
CA PHE A 28 2.26 -9.67 -6.63
C PHE A 28 0.95 -10.22 -6.09
N SER A 29 0.60 -9.84 -4.88
CA SER A 29 -0.58 -10.37 -4.19
C SER A 29 -1.47 -9.25 -3.68
N LEU A 30 -2.78 -9.47 -3.73
CA LEU A 30 -3.79 -8.58 -3.19
C LEU A 30 -4.36 -9.15 -1.90
N VAL A 31 -4.42 -8.31 -0.88
CA VAL A 31 -5.16 -8.58 0.35
C VAL A 31 -6.19 -7.48 0.52
N LEU A 32 -7.45 -7.84 0.72
CA LEU A 32 -8.54 -6.92 0.98
C LEU A 32 -8.92 -6.94 2.45
N GLY A 33 -9.28 -5.76 2.96
CA GLY A 33 -9.72 -5.63 4.34
C GLY A 33 -9.81 -4.17 4.76
N ASP A 34 -10.02 -3.97 6.03
CA ASP A 34 -10.11 -2.66 6.67
C ASP A 34 -8.74 -2.17 7.19
N ALA A 35 -8.78 -1.12 8.01
CA ALA A 35 -7.59 -0.54 8.63
C ALA A 35 -6.77 -1.55 9.47
N ALA A 36 -7.40 -2.60 9.99
CA ALA A 36 -6.71 -3.62 10.78
C ALA A 36 -5.72 -4.42 9.92
N ILE A 37 -6.07 -4.71 8.67
CA ILE A 37 -5.16 -5.37 7.71
C ILE A 37 -3.97 -4.46 7.40
N GLY A 38 -4.21 -3.18 7.12
CA GLY A 38 -3.14 -2.20 6.89
C GLY A 38 -2.19 -2.08 8.10
N GLN A 39 -2.75 -2.04 9.30
CA GLN A 39 -1.95 -2.01 10.51
C GLN A 39 -1.13 -3.29 10.70
N ARG A 40 -1.69 -4.44 10.38
CA ARG A 40 -0.98 -5.71 10.44
C ARG A 40 0.21 -5.75 9.48
N LEU A 41 0.05 -5.27 8.26
CA LEU A 41 1.16 -5.13 7.30
C LEU A 41 2.24 -4.16 7.81
N ALA A 42 1.85 -3.03 8.43
CA ALA A 42 2.79 -2.06 8.97
C ALA A 42 3.60 -2.62 10.16
N THR A 43 3.01 -3.49 10.97
CA THR A 43 3.67 -4.09 12.14
C THR A 43 4.52 -5.32 11.81
N ASP A 44 4.27 -5.98 10.68
CA ASP A 44 4.95 -7.23 10.33
C ASP A 44 6.42 -6.99 9.94
N THR A 45 7.35 -7.56 10.69
CA THR A 45 8.79 -7.41 10.46
C THR A 45 9.29 -8.06 9.17
N ARG A 46 8.49 -8.96 8.57
CA ARG A 46 8.79 -9.57 7.27
C ARG A 46 8.56 -8.63 6.10
N VAL A 47 7.88 -7.50 6.33
CA VAL A 47 7.63 -6.46 5.32
C VAL A 47 8.67 -5.35 5.49
N PRO A 48 9.78 -5.36 4.76
CA PRO A 48 10.88 -4.42 4.97
C PRO A 48 10.54 -2.98 4.56
N LEU A 49 9.67 -2.81 3.57
CA LEU A 49 9.23 -1.51 3.07
C LEU A 49 7.70 -1.46 3.05
N VAL A 50 7.14 -0.44 3.68
CA VAL A 50 5.71 -0.13 3.61
C VAL A 50 5.52 1.15 2.82
N SER A 51 4.85 1.05 1.67
CA SER A 51 4.40 2.22 0.90
C SER A 51 2.91 2.45 1.17
N ALA A 52 2.55 3.66 1.57
CA ALA A 52 1.18 3.99 1.93
C ALA A 52 0.77 5.37 1.41
N THR A 53 -0.43 5.45 0.86
CA THR A 53 -1.07 6.70 0.42
C THR A 53 -2.33 6.94 1.23
N GLY A 54 -2.49 8.12 1.77
CA GLY A 54 -3.67 8.46 2.55
C GLY A 54 -3.54 9.76 3.34
N SER A 55 -4.31 9.87 4.43
CA SER A 55 -4.30 11.07 5.26
C SER A 55 -2.99 11.24 6.05
N THR A 56 -2.64 12.48 6.38
CA THR A 56 -1.49 12.78 7.25
C THR A 56 -1.58 12.04 8.59
N ARG A 57 -2.77 11.93 9.15
CA ARG A 57 -2.98 11.18 10.40
C ARG A 57 -2.60 9.70 10.25
N MET A 58 -3.05 9.06 9.17
CA MET A 58 -2.68 7.68 8.85
C MET A 58 -1.18 7.55 8.63
N GLY A 59 -0.59 8.47 7.87
CA GLY A 59 0.84 8.48 7.56
C GLY A 59 1.72 8.57 8.80
N ARG A 60 1.36 9.41 9.77
CA ARG A 60 2.07 9.49 11.07
C ARG A 60 2.06 8.14 11.78
N LYS A 61 0.88 7.53 11.91
CA LYS A 61 0.74 6.24 12.58
C LYS A 61 1.54 5.12 11.89
N VAL A 62 1.49 5.05 10.57
CA VAL A 62 2.27 4.08 9.78
C VAL A 62 3.76 4.33 9.93
N GLY A 63 4.20 5.59 9.80
CA GLY A 63 5.60 5.98 9.94
C GLY A 63 6.18 5.61 11.30
N GLU A 64 5.49 5.95 12.38
CA GLU A 64 5.87 5.59 13.75
C GLU A 64 5.97 4.07 13.93
N THR A 65 4.96 3.33 13.48
CA THR A 65 4.92 1.86 13.59
C THR A 65 6.07 1.21 12.83
N VAL A 66 6.32 1.64 11.60
CA VAL A 66 7.39 1.08 10.76
C VAL A 66 8.77 1.44 11.30
N ALA A 67 8.95 2.69 11.75
CA ALA A 67 10.21 3.15 12.34
C ALA A 67 10.53 2.40 13.64
N SER A 68 9.53 2.12 14.47
CA SER A 68 9.74 1.39 15.75
C SER A 68 10.34 0.00 15.57
N ARG A 69 10.16 -0.62 14.41
CA ARG A 69 10.75 -1.92 14.05
C ARG A 69 11.92 -1.81 13.06
N MET A 70 12.47 -0.62 12.87
CA MET A 70 13.58 -0.34 11.95
C MET A 70 13.28 -0.64 10.48
N GLY A 71 12.01 -0.65 10.09
CA GLY A 71 11.57 -0.77 8.70
C GLY A 71 11.67 0.55 7.94
N LYS A 72 11.40 0.47 6.63
CA LYS A 72 11.36 1.66 5.75
C LYS A 72 9.92 1.98 5.37
N SER A 73 9.59 3.26 5.29
CA SER A 73 8.29 3.71 4.82
C SER A 73 8.42 4.72 3.69
N LEU A 74 7.51 4.64 2.72
CA LEU A 74 7.29 5.64 1.68
C LEU A 74 5.86 6.13 1.83
N LEU A 75 5.69 7.39 2.16
CA LEU A 75 4.39 7.95 2.52
C LEU A 75 4.02 9.07 1.54
N GLU A 76 2.90 8.88 0.85
CA GLU A 76 2.25 9.88 0.02
C GLU A 76 0.99 10.36 0.75
N LEU A 77 1.04 11.56 1.29
CA LEU A 77 0.05 12.07 2.23
C LEU A 77 -0.72 13.26 1.66
N GLY A 78 -1.71 13.70 2.40
CA GLY A 78 -2.49 14.88 2.05
C GLY A 78 -1.59 16.10 1.88
N GLY A 79 -1.82 16.86 0.80
CA GLY A 79 -1.09 18.06 0.45
C GLY A 79 -1.99 19.29 0.49
N ASN A 80 -1.34 20.43 0.51
CA ASN A 80 -1.99 21.75 0.54
C ASN A 80 -1.58 22.55 -0.69
N ASN A 81 -1.70 21.94 -1.87
CA ASN A 81 -1.33 22.54 -3.14
C ASN A 81 -2.33 23.66 -3.50
N ALA A 82 -1.83 24.79 -3.96
CA ALA A 82 -2.63 25.89 -4.46
C ALA A 82 -2.32 26.14 -5.94
N ILE A 83 -3.38 26.41 -6.72
CA ILE A 83 -3.27 26.92 -8.09
C ILE A 83 -3.80 28.35 -8.07
N ILE A 84 -2.95 29.32 -8.43
CA ILE A 84 -3.35 30.71 -8.56
C ILE A 84 -3.56 31.00 -10.03
N ILE A 85 -4.79 31.36 -10.38
CA ILE A 85 -5.15 31.78 -11.74
C ILE A 85 -5.23 33.29 -11.74
N THR A 86 -4.41 33.94 -12.56
CA THR A 86 -4.38 35.39 -12.76
C THR A 86 -5.14 35.78 -14.03
#